data_9ad615018f982d9683e81677fd23330a
#
_entry.id   9ad615018f982d9683e81677fd23330a
#
_cell.length_a   1.000
_cell.length_b   1.000
_cell.length_c   1.000
_cell.angle_alpha   90.00
_cell.angle_beta   90.00
_cell.angle_gamma   90.00
#
_symmetry.space_group_name_H-M   'P 1'
#
loop_
_entity.id
_entity.type
_entity.pdbx_description
1 polymer ?
#
loop_
_entity_poly.entity_id
_entity_poly.type
_entity_poly.pdbx_seq_one_letter_code
_entity_poly.pdbx_strand_id
1 'polypeptide(L)'
;MKRTYTLQEANQALALVRVIAAELIERRASRRRLARQREQLESANTPEGLRGELAELDARIWEHDEATTGCKAELEDLGMTVLRTNPLTIHIPGVSRTGDVVFCWEEGEGSVCFGHPLGQEQHQRRPLRVRAKGA
;
A
#
# COMPACT_ATOMS: atom_id res chain seq x y z
N MET A 1 -10.24 -3.33 18.03
CA MET A 1 -10.96 -4.56 17.69
C MET A 1 -10.30 -5.22 16.50
N LYS A 2 -9.91 -6.48 16.66
CA LYS A 2 -9.28 -7.20 15.57
C LYS A 2 -10.33 -7.59 14.56
N ARG A 3 -10.13 -7.19 13.33
CA ARG A 3 -11.01 -7.57 12.24
C ARG A 3 -10.32 -8.64 11.41
N THR A 4 -10.99 -9.75 11.18
CA THR A 4 -10.47 -10.81 10.33
C THR A 4 -11.44 -11.04 9.17
N TYR A 5 -10.90 -11.53 8.07
CA TYR A 5 -11.66 -11.71 6.84
C TYR A 5 -11.55 -13.14 6.35
N THR A 6 -12.64 -13.68 5.84
CA THR A 6 -12.56 -14.88 5.01
C THR A 6 -12.01 -14.43 3.65
N LEU A 7 -11.58 -15.35 2.82
CA LEU A 7 -11.10 -15.02 1.48
C LEU A 7 -12.19 -14.30 0.68
N GLN A 8 -13.42 -14.73 0.80
CA GLN A 8 -14.54 -14.09 0.13
C GLN A 8 -14.74 -12.66 0.60
N GLU A 9 -14.70 -12.44 1.91
CA GLU A 9 -14.83 -11.11 2.49
C GLU A 9 -13.67 -10.21 2.08
N ALA A 10 -12.45 -10.75 2.03
CA ALA A 10 -11.26 -9.99 1.59
C ALA A 10 -11.44 -9.53 0.14
N ASN A 11 -11.93 -10.41 -0.73
CA ASN A 11 -12.18 -10.05 -2.11
C ASN A 11 -13.35 -9.06 -2.27
N GLN A 12 -14.34 -9.11 -1.40
CA GLN A 12 -15.43 -8.14 -1.38
C GLN A 12 -14.91 -6.76 -0.95
N ALA A 13 -14.04 -6.73 0.06
CA ALA A 13 -13.44 -5.50 0.54
C ALA A 13 -12.47 -4.89 -0.48
N LEU A 14 -11.99 -5.68 -1.42
CA LEU A 14 -11.00 -5.24 -2.40
C LEU A 14 -11.48 -4.07 -3.24
N ALA A 15 -12.78 -3.93 -3.47
CA ALA A 15 -13.33 -2.81 -4.21
C ALA A 15 -12.95 -1.47 -3.53
N LEU A 16 -13.07 -1.40 -2.21
CA LEU A 16 -12.68 -0.22 -1.44
C LEU A 16 -11.16 -0.12 -1.35
N VAL A 17 -10.48 -1.24 -1.08
CA VAL A 17 -9.02 -1.28 -0.96
C VAL A 17 -8.36 -0.77 -2.24
N ARG A 18 -8.90 -1.10 -3.41
CA ARG A 18 -8.36 -0.62 -4.68
C ARG A 18 -8.41 0.88 -4.85
N VAL A 19 -9.44 1.52 -4.33
CA VAL A 19 -9.56 2.99 -4.38
C VAL A 19 -8.45 3.60 -3.53
N ILE A 20 -8.25 3.09 -2.33
CA ILE A 20 -7.20 3.57 -1.44
C ILE A 20 -5.82 3.26 -2.03
N ALA A 21 -5.64 2.06 -2.59
CA ALA A 21 -4.39 1.64 -3.22
C ALA A 21 -4.04 2.53 -4.42
N ALA A 22 -5.02 2.89 -5.24
CA ALA A 22 -4.80 3.77 -6.38
C ALA A 22 -4.26 5.12 -5.93
N GLU A 23 -4.80 5.66 -4.84
CA GLU A 23 -4.31 6.92 -4.30
C GLU A 23 -2.89 6.77 -3.75
N LEU A 24 -2.60 5.69 -3.03
CA LEU A 24 -1.25 5.43 -2.53
C LEU A 24 -0.23 5.37 -3.67
N ILE A 25 -0.56 4.69 -4.76
CA ILE A 25 0.30 4.56 -5.93
C ILE A 25 0.52 5.92 -6.61
N GLU A 26 -0.55 6.70 -6.74
CA GLU A 26 -0.49 8.03 -7.32
C GLU A 26 0.38 8.97 -6.47
N ARG A 27 0.19 8.96 -5.15
CA ARG A 27 0.97 9.77 -4.23
C ARG A 27 2.46 9.39 -4.27
N ARG A 28 2.75 8.11 -4.37
CA ARG A 28 4.12 7.60 -4.51
C ARG A 28 4.79 8.15 -5.77
N ALA A 29 4.09 8.12 -6.90
CA ALA A 29 4.62 8.60 -8.16
C ALA A 29 4.83 10.12 -8.14
N SER A 30 3.87 10.87 -7.60
CA SER A 30 3.95 12.33 -7.50
C SER A 30 5.10 12.76 -6.59
N ARG A 31 5.23 12.10 -5.44
CA ARG A 31 6.32 12.38 -4.51
C ARG A 31 7.68 12.14 -5.14
N ARG A 32 7.80 11.06 -5.90
CA ARG A 32 9.07 10.73 -6.58
C ARG A 32 9.45 11.81 -7.61
N ARG A 33 8.48 12.30 -8.37
CA ARG A 33 8.73 13.39 -9.33
C ARG A 33 9.20 14.65 -8.64
N LEU A 34 8.53 15.02 -7.56
CA LEU A 34 8.89 16.21 -6.78
C LEU A 34 10.28 16.08 -6.15
N ALA A 35 10.60 14.91 -5.63
CA ALA A 35 11.91 14.63 -5.05
C ALA A 35 13.02 14.77 -6.10
N ARG A 36 12.79 14.34 -7.33
CA ARG A 36 13.74 14.50 -8.43
C ARG A 36 13.90 15.96 -8.81
N GLN A 37 12.80 16.70 -8.87
CA GLN A 37 12.86 18.14 -9.16
C GLN A 37 13.66 18.87 -8.09
N ARG A 38 13.43 18.50 -6.83
CA ARG A 38 14.16 19.08 -5.71
C ARG A 38 15.66 18.81 -5.81
N GLU A 39 16.00 17.57 -6.13
CA GLU A 39 17.41 17.17 -6.30
C GLU A 39 18.07 17.91 -7.43
N GLN A 40 17.40 18.06 -8.57
CA GLN A 40 17.90 18.81 -9.71
C GLN A 40 18.09 20.30 -9.37
N LEU A 41 17.18 20.87 -8.61
CA LEU A 41 17.24 22.25 -8.20
C LEU A 41 18.41 22.48 -7.25
N GLU A 42 18.65 21.57 -6.31
CA GLU A 42 19.81 21.66 -5.42
C GLU A 42 21.12 21.58 -6.20
N SER A 43 21.17 20.74 -7.23
CA SER A 43 22.38 20.56 -8.04
C SER A 43 22.68 21.74 -8.95
N ALA A 44 21.68 22.56 -9.22
CA ALA A 44 21.85 23.71 -10.12
C ALA A 44 22.71 24.82 -9.53
N ASN A 45 22.97 24.79 -8.24
CA ASN A 45 23.89 25.69 -7.55
C ASN A 45 23.64 27.19 -7.82
N THR A 46 22.39 27.58 -7.92
CA THR A 46 22.01 28.99 -8.07
C THR A 46 21.61 29.55 -6.72
N PRO A 47 22.30 30.55 -6.22
CA PRO A 47 22.13 30.99 -4.82
C PRO A 47 20.86 31.73 -4.51
N GLU A 48 20.25 32.44 -5.43
CA GLU A 48 19.05 33.24 -5.16
C GLU A 48 17.77 32.65 -5.77
N GLY A 49 16.68 32.67 -5.08
CA GLY A 49 15.44 32.09 -5.51
C GLY A 49 15.31 30.61 -5.14
N LEU A 50 16.45 29.95 -4.93
CA LEU A 50 16.50 28.53 -4.64
C LEU A 50 15.75 28.15 -3.35
N ARG A 51 15.88 28.99 -2.32
CA ARG A 51 15.24 28.71 -1.03
C ARG A 51 13.73 28.67 -1.11
N GLY A 52 13.14 29.62 -1.84
CA GLY A 52 11.69 29.67 -2.00
C GLY A 52 11.17 28.50 -2.80
N GLU A 53 11.87 28.14 -3.88
CA GLU A 53 11.51 27.01 -4.72
C GLU A 53 11.66 25.68 -3.98
N LEU A 54 12.74 25.52 -3.22
CA LEU A 54 12.95 24.32 -2.39
C LEU A 54 11.88 24.21 -1.32
N ALA A 55 11.54 25.32 -0.66
CA ALA A 55 10.50 25.32 0.37
C ALA A 55 9.14 24.93 -0.21
N GLU A 56 8.84 25.41 -1.42
CA GLU A 56 7.61 25.06 -2.09
C GLU A 56 7.55 23.59 -2.46
N LEU A 57 8.66 23.04 -2.98
CA LEU A 57 8.74 21.61 -3.28
C LEU A 57 8.62 20.77 -2.02
N ASP A 58 9.27 21.18 -0.94
CA ASP A 58 9.18 20.47 0.34
C ASP A 58 7.75 20.48 0.88
N ALA A 59 7.05 21.59 0.74
CA ALA A 59 5.65 21.67 1.16
C ALA A 59 4.76 20.73 0.36
N ARG A 60 4.99 20.63 -0.95
CA ARG A 60 4.24 19.72 -1.82
C ARG A 60 4.56 18.25 -1.52
N ILE A 61 5.82 17.94 -1.27
CA ILE A 61 6.24 16.60 -0.87
C ILE A 61 5.54 16.22 0.44
N TRP A 62 5.53 17.15 1.39
CA TRP A 62 4.87 16.92 2.68
C TRP A 62 3.37 16.63 2.53
N GLU A 63 2.69 17.33 1.62
CA GLU A 63 1.28 17.08 1.35
C GLU A 63 1.04 15.66 0.85
N HIS A 64 1.92 15.16 -0.02
CA HIS A 64 1.81 13.78 -0.48
C HIS A 64 2.10 12.77 0.63
N ASP A 65 3.07 13.07 1.50
CA ASP A 65 3.38 12.21 2.64
C ASP A 65 2.22 12.15 3.63
N GLU A 66 1.56 13.29 3.86
CA GLU A 66 0.38 13.35 4.73
C GLU A 66 -0.78 12.55 4.13
N ALA A 67 -1.01 12.67 2.83
CA ALA A 67 -2.04 11.92 2.14
C ALA A 67 -1.77 10.41 2.21
N THR A 68 -0.50 10.01 2.07
CA THR A 68 -0.08 8.62 2.20
C THR A 68 -0.35 8.10 3.61
N THR A 69 -0.03 8.88 4.63
CA THR A 69 -0.30 8.53 6.02
C THR A 69 -1.80 8.35 6.24
N GLY A 70 -2.62 9.24 5.67
CA GLY A 70 -4.08 9.15 5.77
C GLY A 70 -4.63 7.87 5.11
N CYS A 71 -4.11 7.51 3.95
CA CYS A 71 -4.50 6.27 3.26
C CYS A 71 -4.14 5.04 4.08
N LYS A 72 -2.95 5.02 4.68
CA LYS A 72 -2.53 3.92 5.56
C LYS A 72 -3.45 3.81 6.77
N ALA A 73 -3.82 4.96 7.34
CA ALA A 73 -4.74 4.98 8.49
C ALA A 73 -6.12 4.41 8.12
N GLU A 74 -6.62 4.73 6.92
CA GLU A 74 -7.88 4.17 6.45
C GLU A 74 -7.81 2.65 6.33
N LEU A 75 -6.70 2.11 5.83
CA LEU A 75 -6.50 0.67 5.75
C LEU A 75 -6.38 0.05 7.16
N GLU A 76 -5.69 0.73 8.08
CA GLU A 76 -5.58 0.26 9.45
C GLU A 76 -6.94 0.19 10.14
N ASP A 77 -7.83 1.13 9.85
CA ASP A 77 -9.20 1.10 10.36
C ASP A 77 -9.97 -0.12 9.87
N LEU A 78 -9.58 -0.67 8.73
CA LEU A 78 -10.13 -1.91 8.22
C LEU A 78 -9.38 -3.14 8.76
N GLY A 79 -8.41 -2.95 9.62
CA GLY A 79 -7.57 -4.02 10.15
C GLY A 79 -6.45 -4.45 9.21
N MET A 80 -6.23 -3.71 8.13
CA MET A 80 -5.22 -4.06 7.12
C MET A 80 -3.94 -3.25 7.32
N THR A 81 -2.83 -3.77 6.84
CA THR A 81 -1.52 -3.14 7.01
C THR A 81 -0.79 -3.04 5.68
N VAL A 82 -0.19 -1.89 5.43
CA VAL A 82 0.69 -1.72 4.26
C VAL A 82 2.06 -2.24 4.66
N LEU A 83 2.49 -3.34 4.03
CA LEU A 83 3.81 -3.91 4.27
C LEU A 83 4.90 -3.06 3.63
N ARG A 84 4.65 -2.62 2.40
CA ARG A 84 5.57 -1.76 1.65
C ARG A 84 4.78 -1.00 0.59
N THR A 85 5.34 0.10 0.13
CA THR A 85 4.67 0.97 -0.83
C THR A 85 5.11 0.77 -2.28
N ASN A 86 6.21 0.04 -2.52
CA ASN A 86 6.72 -0.20 -3.88
C ASN A 86 7.42 -1.56 -3.98
N PRO A 87 6.81 -2.58 -4.58
CA PRO A 87 5.41 -2.56 -5.02
C PRO A 87 4.47 -2.49 -3.82
N LEU A 88 3.34 -1.82 -4.00
CA LEU A 88 2.37 -1.70 -2.92
C LEU A 88 1.87 -3.09 -2.52
N THR A 89 2.06 -3.44 -1.27
CA THR A 89 1.69 -4.75 -0.73
C THR A 89 0.89 -4.54 0.54
N ILE A 90 -0.29 -5.11 0.58
CA ILE A 90 -1.22 -4.97 1.71
C ILE A 90 -1.47 -6.34 2.34
N HIS A 91 -1.31 -6.40 3.65
CA HIS A 91 -1.62 -7.58 4.43
C HIS A 91 -3.04 -7.44 4.99
N ILE A 92 -3.83 -8.48 4.78
CA ILE A 92 -5.22 -8.55 5.24
C ILE A 92 -5.31 -9.71 6.22
N PRO A 93 -5.67 -9.45 7.50
CA PRO A 93 -5.78 -10.52 8.48
C PRO A 93 -6.92 -11.44 8.09
N GLY A 94 -6.63 -12.70 7.95
CA GLY A 94 -7.58 -13.69 7.44
C GLY A 94 -7.81 -14.85 8.36
N VAL A 95 -8.88 -15.56 8.09
CA VAL A 95 -9.21 -16.80 8.77
C VAL A 95 -9.54 -17.85 7.71
N SER A 96 -9.01 -19.05 7.91
CA SER A 96 -9.26 -20.18 7.02
C SER A 96 -9.68 -21.38 7.86
N ARG A 97 -9.97 -22.49 7.20
CA ARG A 97 -10.33 -23.72 7.90
C ARG A 97 -9.22 -24.23 8.80
N THR A 98 -7.97 -23.90 8.47
CA THR A 98 -6.83 -24.37 9.22
C THR A 98 -6.34 -23.38 10.26
N GLY A 99 -7.02 -22.24 10.42
CA GLY A 99 -6.68 -21.23 11.40
C GLY A 99 -6.40 -19.87 10.80
N ASP A 100 -5.69 -19.06 11.56
CA ASP A 100 -5.39 -17.68 11.15
C ASP A 100 -4.36 -17.65 10.04
N VAL A 101 -4.59 -16.79 9.07
CA VAL A 101 -3.70 -16.60 7.92
C VAL A 101 -3.55 -15.12 7.65
N VAL A 102 -2.58 -14.77 6.83
CA VAL A 102 -2.43 -13.41 6.32
C VAL A 102 -2.63 -13.49 4.82
N PHE A 103 -3.64 -12.80 4.32
CA PHE A 103 -3.82 -12.66 2.89
C PHE A 103 -2.93 -11.51 2.42
N CYS A 104 -2.30 -11.67 1.26
CA CYS A 104 -1.42 -10.66 0.69
C CYS A 104 -1.99 -10.22 -0.65
N TRP A 105 -2.21 -8.92 -0.78
CA TRP A 105 -2.57 -8.33 -2.06
C TRP A 105 -1.44 -7.40 -2.48
N GLU A 106 -1.01 -7.55 -3.73
CA GLU A 106 0.07 -6.73 -4.29
C GLU A 106 -0.47 -6.00 -5.51
N GLU A 107 -0.01 -4.76 -5.72
CA GLU A 107 -0.46 -3.98 -6.86
C GLU A 107 -0.29 -4.78 -8.16
N GLY A 108 -1.28 -4.70 -9.02
CA GLY A 108 -1.34 -5.47 -10.25
C GLY A 108 -2.16 -6.75 -10.16
N GLU A 109 -2.42 -7.24 -8.95
CA GLU A 109 -3.22 -8.44 -8.78
C GLU A 109 -4.70 -8.12 -8.90
N GLY A 110 -5.44 -8.95 -9.62
CA GLY A 110 -6.87 -8.74 -9.85
C GLY A 110 -7.76 -9.11 -8.69
N SER A 111 -7.29 -10.02 -7.84
CA SER A 111 -8.04 -10.48 -6.68
C SER A 111 -7.08 -10.89 -5.58
N VAL A 112 -7.59 -11.14 -4.38
CA VAL A 112 -6.78 -11.68 -3.30
C VAL A 112 -6.66 -13.18 -3.52
N CYS A 113 -5.47 -13.62 -3.89
CA CYS A 113 -5.21 -15.03 -4.20
C CYS A 113 -3.89 -15.56 -3.63
N PHE A 114 -3.22 -14.75 -2.82
CA PHE A 114 -1.97 -15.16 -2.18
C PHE A 114 -2.04 -14.93 -0.68
N GLY A 115 -1.29 -15.71 0.06
CA GLY A 115 -1.24 -15.57 1.50
C GLY A 115 -0.20 -16.48 2.14
N HIS A 116 -0.06 -16.37 3.45
CA HIS A 116 0.83 -17.22 4.24
C HIS A 116 0.24 -17.38 5.65
N PRO A 117 0.62 -18.45 6.37
CA PRO A 117 0.17 -18.63 7.75
C PRO A 117 0.63 -17.46 8.62
N LEU A 118 -0.12 -17.18 9.66
CA LEU A 118 0.22 -16.13 10.61
C LEU A 118 1.59 -16.43 11.23
N GLY A 119 2.45 -15.43 11.28
CA GLY A 119 3.79 -15.56 11.82
C GLY A 119 4.88 -15.88 10.80
N GLN A 120 4.50 -16.17 9.54
CA GLN A 120 5.48 -16.37 8.48
C GLN A 120 5.78 -15.07 7.76
N GLU A 121 6.94 -15.04 7.12
CA GLU A 121 7.40 -13.85 6.40
C GLU A 121 6.75 -13.72 5.03
N GLN A 122 6.73 -12.52 4.49
CA GLN A 122 6.15 -12.24 3.18
C GLN A 122 6.76 -13.10 2.06
N HIS A 123 8.04 -13.41 2.14
CA HIS A 123 8.69 -14.24 1.13
C HIS A 123 8.15 -15.67 1.12
N GLN A 124 7.35 -16.04 2.11
CA GLN A 124 6.73 -17.34 2.20
C GLN A 124 5.29 -17.35 1.68
N ARG A 125 4.86 -16.25 1.06
CA ARG A 125 3.51 -16.18 0.50
C ARG A 125 3.34 -17.21 -0.61
N ARG A 126 2.17 -17.81 -0.66
CA ARG A 126 1.82 -18.86 -1.61
C ARG A 126 0.46 -18.59 -2.21
N PRO A 127 0.21 -19.15 -3.41
CA PRO A 127 -1.12 -19.09 -3.97
C PRO A 127 -2.09 -19.74 -3.00
N LEU A 128 -3.19 -19.08 -2.75
CA LEU A 128 -4.25 -19.66 -1.94
C LEU A 128 -4.94 -20.74 -2.77
N ARG A 129 -5.29 -21.84 -2.12
CA ARG A 129 -6.10 -22.82 -2.77
C ARG A 129 -7.49 -22.24 -2.93
N VAL A 130 -7.74 -21.72 -4.11
CA VAL A 130 -9.07 -21.47 -4.46
C VAL A 130 -9.67 -22.85 -4.66
N ARG A 131 -10.62 -23.24 -3.84
CA ARG A 131 -11.35 -24.43 -4.09
C ARG A 131 -11.85 -24.31 -5.48
N ALA A 132 -11.37 -25.20 -6.28
CA ALA A 132 -11.83 -25.33 -7.61
C ALA A 132 -13.32 -25.33 -7.50
N LYS A 133 -13.99 -24.43 -8.18
CA LYS A 133 -15.29 -24.30 -8.10
C LYS A 133 -16.05 -25.44 -8.02
N GLY A 134 -16.73 -25.60 -7.07
CA GLY A 134 -17.43 -26.74 -6.84
C GLY A 134 -16.59 -27.88 -6.38
N ALA A 135 -15.44 -27.72 -6.24
CA ALA A 135 -14.65 -28.75 -5.63
C ALA A 135 -14.49 -28.44 -4.18
#